data_95d9e530354e00132a8edbb63e451d37
#
_entry.id   95d9e530354e00132a8edbb63e451d37
#
_cell.length_a   1.000
_cell.length_b   1.000
_cell.length_c   1.000
_cell.angle_alpha   90.00
_cell.angle_beta   90.00
_cell.angle_gamma   90.00
#
_symmetry.space_group_name_H-M   'P 1'
#
loop_
_entity.id
_entity.type
_entity.pdbx_description
1 polymer ?
#
loop_
_entity_poly.entity_id
_entity_poly.type
_entity_poly.pdbx_seq_one_letter_code
_entity_poly.pdbx_strand_id
1 'polypeptide(L)'
;MAVADYTPAQVAQRLRVSRTHLYKLLDSGQISSHRVGRDRRVSGRDIVTFERHRQEERRALAERFANAEAIRRGAVGELAAEL
;
A
#
# COMPACT_ATOMS: atom_id res chain seq x y z
N MET A 1 21.20 -5.69 14.53
CA MET A 1 19.87 -6.19 14.89
C MET A 1 19.35 -7.07 13.78
N ALA A 2 19.00 -8.30 14.08
CA ALA A 2 18.51 -9.20 13.06
C ALA A 2 17.14 -8.74 12.57
N VAL A 3 16.97 -8.69 11.27
CA VAL A 3 15.67 -8.37 10.69
C VAL A 3 14.81 -9.63 10.81
N ALA A 4 13.65 -9.51 11.42
CA ALA A 4 12.75 -10.64 11.58
C ALA A 4 12.20 -11.06 10.20
N ASP A 5 12.20 -12.36 9.96
CA ASP A 5 11.58 -12.94 8.79
C ASP A 5 10.20 -13.45 9.16
N TYR A 6 9.28 -13.24 8.25
CA TYR A 6 7.88 -13.63 8.45
C TYR A 6 7.45 -14.63 7.40
N THR A 7 6.61 -15.57 7.81
CA THR A 7 5.97 -16.50 6.87
C THR A 7 4.90 -15.77 6.09
N PRO A 8 4.53 -16.24 4.89
CA PRO A 8 3.43 -15.65 4.14
C PRO A 8 2.13 -15.57 4.95
N ALA A 9 1.84 -16.60 5.76
CA ALA A 9 0.66 -16.59 6.61
C ALA A 9 0.68 -15.45 7.62
N GLN A 10 1.83 -15.20 8.23
CA GLN A 10 1.99 -14.10 9.18
C GLN A 10 1.85 -12.75 8.48
N VAL A 11 2.40 -12.61 7.28
CA VAL A 11 2.30 -11.38 6.51
C VAL A 11 0.84 -11.12 6.09
N ALA A 12 0.15 -12.16 5.64
CA ALA A 12 -1.27 -12.04 5.27
C ALA A 12 -2.10 -11.57 6.45
N GLN A 13 -1.84 -12.11 7.62
CA GLN A 13 -2.53 -11.73 8.84
C GLN A 13 -2.23 -10.28 9.22
N ARG A 14 -0.98 -9.88 9.14
CA ARG A 14 -0.57 -8.51 9.46
C ARG A 14 -1.15 -7.48 8.51
N LEU A 15 -1.17 -7.80 7.22
CA LEU A 15 -1.70 -6.91 6.20
C LEU A 15 -3.22 -7.01 6.06
N ARG A 16 -3.83 -7.97 6.77
CA ARG A 16 -5.28 -8.21 6.72
C ARG A 16 -5.77 -8.52 5.30
N VAL A 17 -5.04 -9.36 4.62
CA VAL A 17 -5.38 -9.82 3.28
C VAL A 17 -5.48 -11.34 3.29
N SER A 18 -6.13 -11.89 2.29
CA SER A 18 -6.19 -13.34 2.12
C SER A 18 -4.83 -13.88 1.69
N ARG A 19 -4.58 -15.16 1.93
CA ARG A 19 -3.36 -15.83 1.46
C ARG A 19 -3.25 -15.73 -0.06
N THR A 20 -4.35 -15.95 -0.75
CA THR A 20 -4.40 -15.88 -2.21
C THR A 20 -3.97 -14.51 -2.70
N HIS A 21 -4.48 -13.46 -2.09
CA HIS A 21 -4.11 -12.10 -2.43
C HIS A 21 -2.63 -11.83 -2.13
N LEU A 22 -2.16 -12.31 -0.98
CA LEU A 22 -0.76 -12.15 -0.60
C LEU A 22 0.17 -12.83 -1.61
N TYR A 23 -0.13 -14.05 -2.03
CA TYR A 23 0.69 -14.74 -3.01
C TYR A 23 0.72 -14.00 -4.34
N LYS A 24 -0.37 -13.37 -4.73
CA LYS A 24 -0.39 -12.51 -5.91
C LYS A 24 0.56 -11.33 -5.76
N LEU A 25 0.58 -10.72 -4.57
CA LEU A 25 1.50 -9.61 -4.28
C LEU A 25 2.96 -10.06 -4.34
N LEU A 26 3.25 -11.25 -3.83
CA LEU A 26 4.60 -11.83 -3.88
C LEU A 26 5.01 -12.17 -5.31
N ASP A 27 4.12 -12.80 -6.06
CA ASP A 27 4.39 -13.23 -7.42
C ASP A 27 4.54 -12.05 -8.38
N SER A 28 3.83 -10.96 -8.14
CA SER A 28 3.93 -9.76 -8.96
C SER A 28 5.14 -8.88 -8.59
N GLY A 29 5.83 -9.22 -7.49
CA GLY A 29 6.98 -8.45 -7.03
C GLY A 29 6.64 -7.19 -6.25
N GLN A 30 5.36 -6.95 -5.94
CA GLN A 30 4.97 -5.80 -5.13
C GLN A 30 5.49 -5.90 -3.69
N ILE A 31 5.62 -7.13 -3.19
CA ILE A 31 6.30 -7.39 -1.93
C ILE A 31 7.50 -8.27 -2.26
N SER A 32 8.68 -7.84 -1.84
CA SER A 32 9.88 -8.63 -2.02
C SER A 32 9.88 -9.80 -1.05
N SER A 33 10.30 -10.95 -1.54
CA SER A 33 10.41 -12.14 -0.73
C SER A 33 11.70 -12.87 -1.07
N HIS A 34 12.12 -13.74 -0.18
CA HIS A 34 13.28 -14.60 -0.40
C HIS A 34 12.94 -16.02 0.05
N ARG A 35 13.73 -16.97 -0.37
CA ARG A 35 13.52 -18.35 0.01
C ARG A 35 14.47 -18.77 1.13
N VAL A 36 13.91 -19.45 2.12
CA VAL A 36 14.69 -20.13 3.16
C VAL A 36 14.36 -21.61 3.03
N GLY A 37 15.27 -22.36 2.43
CA GLY A 37 14.97 -23.74 2.07
C GLY A 37 13.90 -23.80 0.99
N ARG A 38 12.79 -24.46 1.28
CA ARG A 38 11.64 -24.58 0.38
C ARG A 38 10.57 -23.52 0.63
N ASP A 39 10.72 -22.77 1.69
CA ASP A 39 9.69 -21.82 2.12
C ASP A 39 10.02 -20.42 1.67
N ARG A 40 8.97 -19.64 1.39
CA ARG A 40 9.11 -18.22 1.16
C ARG A 40 9.09 -17.51 2.51
N ARG A 41 9.91 -16.47 2.60
CA ARG A 41 9.96 -15.59 3.77
C ARG A 41 9.97 -14.15 3.31
N VAL A 42 9.40 -13.29 4.11
CA VAL A 42 9.37 -11.85 3.85
C VAL A 42 10.05 -11.16 5.02
N SER A 43 11.03 -10.33 4.74
CA SER A 43 11.71 -9.59 5.81
C SER A 43 10.79 -8.50 6.37
N GLY A 44 10.98 -8.16 7.64
CA GLY A 44 10.22 -7.08 8.27
C GLY A 44 10.39 -5.76 7.53
N ARG A 45 11.58 -5.52 6.98
CA ARG A 45 11.87 -4.33 6.19
C ARG A 45 10.98 -4.26 4.94
N ASP A 46 10.83 -5.38 4.26
CA ASP A 46 10.01 -5.45 3.05
C ASP A 46 8.53 -5.24 3.36
N ILE A 47 8.08 -5.74 4.51
CA ILE A 47 6.70 -5.51 4.96
C ILE A 47 6.47 -4.03 5.23
N VAL A 48 7.37 -3.38 5.96
CA VAL A 48 7.26 -1.97 6.28
C VAL A 48 7.30 -1.11 5.02
N THR A 49 8.19 -1.44 4.09
CA THR A 49 8.28 -0.75 2.81
C THR A 49 6.97 -0.84 2.04
N PHE A 50 6.39 -2.04 1.99
CA PHE A 50 5.12 -2.25 1.31
C PHE A 50 3.97 -1.49 1.97
N GLU A 51 3.88 -1.55 3.30
CA GLU A 51 2.85 -0.84 4.05
C GLU A 51 2.95 0.68 3.82
N ARG A 52 4.16 1.19 3.85
CA ARG A 52 4.42 2.62 3.63
C ARG A 52 4.01 3.04 2.23
N HIS A 53 4.35 2.23 1.24
CA HIS A 53 3.98 2.49 -0.15
C HIS A 53 2.46 2.48 -0.34
N ARG A 54 1.77 1.51 0.26
CA ARG A 54 0.31 1.45 0.23
C ARG A 54 -0.32 2.68 0.84
N GLN A 55 0.22 3.13 1.96
CA GLN A 55 -0.30 4.30 2.65
C GLN A 55 -0.09 5.56 1.83
N GLU A 56 1.06 5.69 1.20
CA GLU A 56 1.35 6.81 0.31
C GLU A 56 0.43 6.81 -0.90
N GLU A 57 0.16 5.65 -1.48
CA GLU A 57 -0.78 5.53 -2.59
C GLU A 57 -2.19 5.93 -2.17
N ARG A 58 -2.63 5.47 -1.00
CA ARG A 58 -3.95 5.83 -0.48
C ARG A 58 -4.05 7.33 -0.23
N ARG A 59 -3.01 7.91 0.34
CA ARG A 59 -2.98 9.34 0.61
C ARG A 59 -2.99 10.16 -0.67
N ALA A 60 -2.19 9.76 -1.64
CA ALA A 60 -2.16 10.41 -2.94
C ALA A 60 -3.51 10.33 -3.64
N LEU A 61 -4.16 9.17 -3.56
CA LEU A 61 -5.47 8.98 -4.14
C LEU A 61 -6.52 9.83 -3.43
N ALA A 62 -6.48 9.86 -2.09
CA ALA A 62 -7.38 10.68 -1.29
C ALA A 62 -7.18 12.18 -1.60
N GLU A 63 -5.94 12.61 -1.75
CA GLU A 63 -5.63 14.00 -2.12
C GLU A 63 -6.15 14.34 -3.51
N ARG A 64 -6.02 13.40 -4.44
CA ARG A 64 -6.54 13.60 -5.80
C ARG A 64 -8.06 13.72 -5.81
N PHE A 65 -8.76 12.90 -5.04
CA PHE A 65 -10.21 13.00 -4.90
C PHE A 65 -10.61 14.29 -4.21
N ALA A 66 -9.95 14.64 -3.14
CA ALA A 66 -10.20 15.89 -2.42
C ALA A 66 -9.96 17.10 -3.32
N ASN A 67 -8.86 17.08 -4.09
CA ASN A 67 -8.56 18.14 -5.05
C ASN A 67 -9.60 18.21 -6.16
N ALA A 68 -10.04 17.07 -6.69
CA ALA A 68 -11.05 17.04 -7.73
C ALA A 68 -12.36 17.66 -7.24
N GLU A 69 -12.77 17.32 -6.01
CA GLU A 69 -13.94 17.94 -5.40
C GLU A 69 -13.75 19.41 -5.09
N ALA A 70 -12.58 19.78 -4.57
CA ALA A 70 -12.26 21.16 -4.27
C ALA A 70 -12.24 22.01 -5.53
N ILE A 71 -11.65 21.50 -6.60
CA ILE A 71 -11.64 22.16 -7.90
C ILE A 71 -13.06 22.32 -8.42
N ARG A 72 -13.86 21.28 -8.29
CA ARG A 72 -15.25 21.32 -8.76
C ARG A 72 -16.08 22.33 -8.00
N ARG A 73 -15.95 22.36 -6.66
CA ARG A 73 -16.60 23.36 -5.80
C ARG A 73 -15.98 24.72 -5.96
N GLY A 74 -14.65 24.78 -5.98
CA GLY A 74 -13.89 26.00 -6.06
C GLY A 74 -14.06 26.72 -7.38
N ALA A 75 -14.17 25.97 -8.48
CA ALA A 75 -14.42 26.58 -9.78
C ALA A 75 -15.75 27.35 -9.78
N VAL A 76 -16.78 26.73 -9.19
CA VAL A 76 -18.08 27.41 -9.07
C VAL A 76 -18.00 28.58 -8.08
N GLY A 77 -17.35 28.32 -6.94
CA GLY A 77 -17.19 29.35 -5.90
C GLY A 77 -16.34 30.52 -6.35
N GLU A 78 -15.22 30.24 -7.01
CA GLU A 78 -14.32 31.26 -7.53
C GLU A 78 -14.96 32.10 -8.62
N LEU A 79 -15.66 31.45 -9.52
CA LEU A 79 -16.40 32.15 -10.56
C LEU A 79 -17.48 33.03 -9.95
N ALA A 80 -18.17 32.57 -8.94
CA ALA A 80 -19.15 33.35 -8.22
C ALA A 80 -18.51 34.53 -7.48
N ALA A 81 -17.32 34.32 -6.91
CA ALA A 81 -16.60 35.35 -6.18
C ALA A 81 -16.05 36.43 -7.12
N GLU A 82 -15.66 36.07 -8.31
CA GLU A 82 -15.13 37.00 -9.30
C GLU A 82 -16.23 37.81 -9.99
N LEU A 83 -17.42 37.30 -9.96
CA LEU A 83 -18.57 37.96 -10.50
C LEU A 83 -19.15 38.96 -9.52
#